data_7387c71934f2b41b1438441eb6f25290
#
_entry.id   7387c71934f2b41b1438441eb6f25290
#
_cell.length_a   1.000
_cell.length_b   1.000
_cell.length_c   1.000
_cell.angle_alpha   90.00
_cell.angle_beta   90.00
_cell.angle_gamma   90.00
#
_symmetry.space_group_name_H-M   'P 1'
#
loop_
_entity.id
_entity.type
_entity.pdbx_description
1 polymer ?
#
loop_
_entity_poly.entity_id
_entity_poly.type
_entity_poly.pdbx_seq_one_letter_code
_entity_poly.pdbx_strand_id
1 'polypeptide(L)'
;MLTLQQYQDLVAQGYNRIPLVQELLADLDTPLSLYMKLANQPFSYLLESVKDGERFGRYSFIGLPCHTYLKVHDYHTDVYVNHQLAESHEGNPLDFVQGYMDRFNTPEIPNLPRFTGGLVGYFGYE
;
A
#
# COMPACT_ATOMS: atom_id res chain seq x y z
N MET A 1 13.86 -10.01 11.20
CA MET A 1 14.26 -8.80 10.45
C MET A 1 15.16 -9.20 9.30
N LEU A 2 14.99 -8.60 8.14
CA LEU A 2 15.82 -8.86 6.97
C LEU A 2 17.25 -8.32 7.21
N THR A 3 18.28 -9.13 6.95
CA THR A 3 19.66 -8.66 7.02
C THR A 3 20.04 -7.89 5.77
N LEU A 4 21.09 -7.08 5.83
CA LEU A 4 21.60 -6.35 4.67
C LEU A 4 22.00 -7.31 3.53
N GLN A 5 22.61 -8.44 3.86
CA GLN A 5 22.98 -9.45 2.85
C GLN A 5 21.75 -10.05 2.17
N GLN A 6 20.73 -10.43 2.94
CA GLN A 6 19.46 -10.93 2.38
C GLN A 6 18.78 -9.90 1.48
N TYR A 7 18.80 -8.62 1.87
CA TYR A 7 18.29 -7.55 1.04
C TYR A 7 19.05 -7.44 -0.29
N GLN A 8 20.37 -7.44 -0.24
CA GLN A 8 21.22 -7.37 -1.44
C GLN A 8 20.99 -8.57 -2.37
N ASP A 9 20.85 -9.77 -1.82
CA ASP A 9 20.55 -10.98 -2.56
C ASP A 9 19.20 -10.89 -3.30
N LEU A 10 18.17 -10.34 -2.63
CA LEU A 10 16.86 -10.11 -3.25
C LEU A 10 16.92 -9.06 -4.37
N VAL A 11 17.66 -7.98 -4.17
CA VAL A 11 17.89 -6.99 -5.23
C VAL A 11 18.57 -7.63 -6.44
N ALA A 12 19.59 -8.47 -6.22
CA ALA A 12 20.30 -9.19 -7.27
C ALA A 12 19.39 -10.17 -8.05
N GLN A 13 18.34 -10.70 -7.40
CA GLN A 13 17.34 -11.56 -8.03
C GLN A 13 16.30 -10.79 -8.87
N GLY A 14 16.36 -9.46 -8.89
CA GLY A 14 15.48 -8.61 -9.69
C GLY A 14 14.24 -8.08 -8.96
N TYR A 15 14.14 -8.28 -7.65
CA TYR A 15 13.07 -7.67 -6.88
C TYR A 15 13.31 -6.17 -6.72
N ASN A 16 12.28 -5.37 -6.98
CA ASN A 16 12.35 -3.92 -6.92
C ASN A 16 11.45 -3.29 -5.84
N ARG A 17 10.72 -4.12 -5.11
CA ARG A 17 9.97 -3.75 -3.90
C ARG A 17 10.17 -4.83 -2.85
N ILE A 18 10.93 -4.52 -1.83
CA ILE A 18 11.30 -5.48 -0.79
C ILE A 18 10.71 -4.98 0.53
N PRO A 19 9.76 -5.73 1.13
CA PRO A 19 9.18 -5.35 2.41
C PRO A 19 10.22 -5.38 3.53
N LEU A 20 10.36 -4.28 4.24
CA LEU A 20 11.11 -4.22 5.50
C LEU A 20 10.11 -4.17 6.64
N VAL A 21 10.22 -5.12 7.55
CA VAL A 21 9.23 -5.31 8.61
C VAL A 21 9.89 -5.20 9.98
N GLN A 22 9.28 -4.40 10.82
CA GLN A 22 9.61 -4.31 12.23
C GLN A 22 8.34 -4.50 13.05
N GLU A 23 8.40 -5.39 14.01
CA GLU A 23 7.29 -5.66 14.93
C GLU A 23 7.50 -4.89 16.24
N LEU A 24 6.45 -4.18 16.65
CA LEU A 24 6.44 -3.37 17.87
C LEU A 24 5.20 -3.72 18.69
N LEU A 25 5.36 -3.76 20.01
CA LEU A 25 4.23 -3.89 20.93
C LEU A 25 3.47 -2.55 21.00
N ALA A 26 2.16 -2.59 20.81
CA ALA A 26 1.28 -1.43 20.83
C ALA A 26 0.00 -1.69 21.63
N ASP A 27 0.13 -2.27 22.80
CA ASP A 27 -0.97 -2.69 23.68
C ASP A 27 -1.76 -1.53 24.29
N LEU A 28 -1.18 -0.33 24.31
CA LEU A 28 -1.85 0.91 24.77
C LEU A 28 -2.47 1.72 23.64
N ASP A 29 -2.38 1.29 22.41
CA ASP A 29 -2.92 1.99 21.26
C ASP A 29 -4.04 1.21 20.57
N THR A 30 -4.95 1.93 19.95
CA THR A 30 -5.93 1.38 19.01
C THR A 30 -5.49 1.71 17.58
N PRO A 31 -6.05 1.02 16.55
CA PRO A 31 -5.81 1.42 15.18
C PRO A 31 -6.11 2.89 14.91
N LEU A 32 -7.20 3.41 15.47
CA LEU A 32 -7.55 4.82 15.34
C LEU A 32 -6.56 5.76 16.01
N SER A 33 -6.09 5.43 17.22
CA SER A 33 -5.11 6.28 17.91
C SER A 33 -3.77 6.31 17.17
N LEU A 34 -3.35 5.18 16.61
CA LEU A 34 -2.14 5.11 15.77
C LEU A 34 -2.32 5.90 14.47
N TYR A 35 -3.47 5.78 13.82
CA TYR A 35 -3.77 6.58 12.63
C TYR A 35 -3.67 8.07 12.92
N MET A 36 -4.28 8.53 13.99
CA MET A 36 -4.25 9.94 14.38
C MET A 36 -2.84 10.46 14.68
N LYS A 37 -1.98 9.61 15.23
CA LYS A 37 -0.59 9.96 15.52
C LYS A 37 0.31 9.99 14.28
N LEU A 38 0.11 9.06 13.34
CA LEU A 38 1.08 8.76 12.28
C LEU A 38 0.60 9.16 10.89
N ALA A 39 -0.71 9.15 10.64
CA ALA A 39 -1.23 9.13 9.28
C ALA A 39 -2.36 10.15 9.03
N ASN A 40 -2.72 10.98 10.00
CA ASN A 40 -3.84 11.94 9.88
C ASN A 40 -3.50 13.11 8.93
N GLN A 41 -3.31 12.80 7.67
CA GLN A 41 -3.00 13.73 6.58
C GLN A 41 -3.62 13.22 5.28
N PRO A 42 -3.75 14.06 4.24
CA PRO A 42 -4.20 13.63 2.93
C PRO A 42 -3.36 12.47 2.35
N PHE A 43 -3.98 11.65 1.51
CA PHE A 43 -3.37 10.48 0.86
C PHE A 43 -2.90 9.41 1.85
N SER A 44 -3.59 9.28 2.96
CA SER A 44 -3.46 8.21 3.93
C SER A 44 -4.75 7.39 4.00
N TYR A 45 -4.71 6.25 4.68
CA TYR A 45 -5.92 5.45 4.89
C TYR A 45 -5.87 4.67 6.20
N LEU A 46 -7.04 4.30 6.68
CA LEU A 46 -7.26 3.32 7.74
C LEU A 46 -8.28 2.31 7.25
N LEU A 47 -7.88 1.06 7.17
CA LEU A 47 -8.76 -0.08 6.87
C LEU A 47 -8.87 -0.97 8.10
N GLU A 48 -10.09 -1.17 8.57
CA GLU A 48 -10.38 -2.04 9.69
C GLU A 48 -11.23 -3.23 9.23
N SER A 49 -10.85 -4.43 9.65
CA SER A 49 -11.65 -5.62 9.46
C SER A 49 -12.66 -5.74 10.58
N VAL A 50 -13.95 -5.68 10.23
CA VAL A 50 -15.06 -5.97 11.15
C VAL A 50 -15.71 -7.27 10.68
N LYS A 51 -15.56 -8.33 11.47
CA LYS A 51 -16.36 -9.55 11.29
C LYS A 51 -17.52 -9.56 12.27
N ASP A 52 -18.73 -9.71 11.75
CA ASP A 52 -19.92 -9.91 12.56
C ASP A 52 -19.75 -11.13 13.48
N GLY A 53 -19.83 -10.89 14.79
CA GLY A 53 -19.81 -11.94 15.81
C GLY A 53 -18.43 -12.38 16.31
N GLU A 54 -17.34 -11.97 15.73
CA GLU A 54 -16.01 -12.17 16.27
C GLU A 54 -15.49 -10.89 16.97
N ARG A 55 -15.09 -11.02 18.21
CA ARG A 55 -14.60 -9.91 19.05
C ARG A 55 -13.34 -9.22 18.51
N PHE A 56 -12.68 -9.83 17.51
CA PHE A 56 -11.40 -9.33 16.99
C PHE A 56 -11.34 -9.48 15.48
N GLY A 57 -11.41 -8.38 14.77
CA GLY A 57 -10.88 -8.28 13.42
C GLY A 57 -9.38 -8.63 13.48
N ARG A 58 -8.91 -9.46 12.54
CA ARG A 58 -7.57 -10.02 12.60
C ARG A 58 -6.48 -8.98 12.33
N TYR A 59 -6.78 -8.03 11.46
CA TYR A 59 -5.87 -6.98 11.04
C TYR A 59 -6.58 -5.65 10.81
N SER A 60 -5.89 -4.58 11.18
CA SER A 60 -6.16 -3.24 10.67
C SER A 60 -4.94 -2.76 9.90
N PHE A 61 -5.16 -1.99 8.84
CA PHE A 61 -4.09 -1.46 8.01
C PHE A 61 -4.11 0.06 8.04
N ILE A 62 -2.97 0.66 8.30
CA ILE A 62 -2.78 2.10 8.25
C ILE A 62 -1.77 2.40 7.15
N GLY A 63 -2.22 3.12 6.11
CA GLY A 63 -1.32 3.66 5.10
C GLY A 63 -0.85 5.05 5.50
N LEU A 64 0.44 5.22 5.59
CA LEU A 64 1.04 6.53 5.83
C LEU A 64 0.81 7.45 4.62
N PRO A 65 0.84 8.79 4.80
CA PRO A 65 0.68 9.71 3.69
C PRO A 65 1.64 9.40 2.56
N CYS A 66 1.11 9.18 1.36
CA CYS A 66 1.92 8.85 0.19
C CYS A 66 2.07 10.05 -0.75
N HIS A 67 3.14 10.05 -1.53
CA HIS A 67 3.46 11.09 -2.50
C HIS A 67 3.25 10.62 -3.95
N THR A 68 2.92 9.34 -4.13
CA THR A 68 2.64 8.73 -5.44
C THR A 68 1.22 8.19 -5.43
N TYR A 69 0.41 8.65 -6.37
CA TYR A 69 -0.99 8.24 -6.49
C TYR A 69 -1.48 8.33 -7.92
N LEU A 70 -2.54 7.59 -8.20
CA LEU A 70 -3.23 7.58 -9.48
C LEU A 70 -4.56 8.31 -9.34
N LYS A 71 -4.87 9.17 -10.30
CA LYS A 71 -6.20 9.77 -10.45
C LYS A 71 -6.79 9.34 -11.78
N VAL A 72 -7.98 8.78 -11.71
CA VAL A 72 -8.73 8.33 -12.89
C VAL A 72 -9.91 9.25 -13.11
N HIS A 73 -10.08 9.67 -14.35
CA HIS A 73 -11.25 10.40 -14.81
C HIS A 73 -11.66 9.85 -16.16
N ASP A 74 -12.83 9.21 -16.22
CA ASP A 74 -13.31 8.47 -17.39
C ASP A 74 -12.29 7.43 -17.88
N TYR A 75 -11.79 7.58 -19.09
CA TYR A 75 -10.75 6.74 -19.70
C TYR A 75 -9.35 7.36 -19.64
N HIS A 76 -9.17 8.33 -18.76
CA HIS A 76 -7.90 9.02 -18.56
C HIS A 76 -7.33 8.72 -17.17
N THR A 77 -6.08 8.29 -17.11
CA THR A 77 -5.39 8.00 -15.86
C THR A 77 -4.11 8.83 -15.77
N ASP A 78 -4.00 9.59 -14.71
CA ASP A 78 -2.82 10.38 -14.38
C ASP A 78 -2.08 9.75 -13.21
N VAL A 79 -0.76 9.65 -13.34
CA VAL A 79 0.14 9.24 -12.27
C VAL A 79 0.88 10.45 -11.73
N TYR A 80 0.76 10.67 -10.43
CA TYR A 80 1.48 11.73 -9.72
C TYR A 80 2.60 11.12 -8.90
N VAL A 81 3.78 11.71 -8.99
CA VAL A 81 4.96 11.37 -8.19
C VAL A 81 5.44 12.64 -7.50
N ASN A 82 5.58 12.60 -6.18
CA ASN A 82 5.87 13.79 -5.35
C ASN A 82 4.86 14.92 -5.59
N HIS A 83 3.58 14.57 -5.72
CA HIS A 83 2.46 15.48 -6.01
C HIS A 83 2.57 16.23 -7.36
N GLN A 84 3.42 15.77 -8.26
CA GLN A 84 3.57 16.33 -9.61
C GLN A 84 3.17 15.30 -10.65
N LEU A 85 2.50 15.75 -11.70
CA LEU A 85 2.11 14.89 -12.82
C LEU A 85 3.35 14.30 -13.49
N ALA A 86 3.45 12.97 -13.48
CA ALA A 86 4.56 12.23 -14.07
C ALA A 86 4.19 11.51 -15.37
N GLU A 87 2.97 10.96 -15.43
CA GLU A 87 2.48 10.19 -16.59
C GLU A 87 0.99 10.46 -16.79
N SER A 88 0.56 10.42 -18.04
CA SER A 88 -0.85 10.46 -18.42
C SER A 88 -1.13 9.39 -19.46
N HIS A 89 -2.22 8.64 -19.29
CA HIS A 89 -2.59 7.53 -20.15
C HIS A 89 -4.07 7.58 -20.50
N GLU A 90 -4.34 7.30 -21.77
CA GLU A 90 -5.69 7.11 -22.29
C GLU A 90 -5.97 5.61 -22.42
N GLY A 91 -7.19 5.19 -22.14
CA GLY A 91 -7.65 3.82 -22.27
C GLY A 91 -8.34 3.31 -21.02
N ASN A 92 -8.59 1.99 -20.97
CA ASN A 92 -9.27 1.39 -19.82
C ASN A 92 -8.43 1.55 -18.53
N PRO A 93 -8.94 2.24 -17.51
CA PRO A 93 -8.20 2.45 -16.27
C PRO A 93 -7.81 1.17 -15.53
N LEU A 94 -8.63 0.14 -15.61
CA LEU A 94 -8.34 -1.14 -14.95
C LEU A 94 -7.15 -1.85 -15.60
N ASP A 95 -7.04 -1.80 -16.92
CA ASP A 95 -5.88 -2.32 -17.65
C ASP A 95 -4.62 -1.53 -17.29
N PHE A 96 -4.74 -0.22 -17.17
CA PHE A 96 -3.62 0.62 -16.72
C PHE A 96 -3.19 0.28 -15.29
N VAL A 97 -4.12 0.14 -14.37
CA VAL A 97 -3.81 -0.22 -12.96
C VAL A 97 -3.11 -1.57 -12.90
N GLN A 98 -3.57 -2.57 -13.66
CA GLN A 98 -2.91 -3.87 -13.73
C GLN A 98 -1.47 -3.75 -14.26
N GLY A 99 -1.29 -3.05 -15.39
CA GLY A 99 0.05 -2.83 -15.95
C GLY A 99 0.96 -2.01 -15.03
N TYR A 100 0.41 -1.07 -14.29
CA TYR A 100 1.16 -0.31 -13.29
C TYR A 100 1.63 -1.21 -12.13
N MET A 101 0.76 -2.09 -11.63
CA MET A 101 1.11 -3.07 -10.59
C MET A 101 2.20 -4.05 -11.07
N ASP A 102 2.16 -4.43 -12.34
CA ASP A 102 3.14 -5.35 -12.94
C ASP A 102 4.58 -4.75 -13.01
N ARG A 103 4.73 -3.45 -12.82
CA ARG A 103 6.04 -2.79 -12.70
C ARG A 103 6.78 -3.16 -11.41
N PHE A 104 6.06 -3.66 -10.41
CA PHE A 104 6.59 -3.94 -9.07
C PHE A 104 6.73 -5.43 -8.87
N ASN A 105 7.96 -5.85 -8.59
CA ASN A 105 8.30 -7.24 -8.31
C ASN A 105 8.69 -7.37 -6.83
N THR A 106 7.86 -8.07 -6.08
CA THR A 106 7.98 -8.20 -4.61
C THR A 106 8.20 -9.65 -4.24
N PRO A 107 9.20 -9.98 -3.41
CA PRO A 107 9.42 -11.35 -2.96
C PRO A 107 8.33 -11.80 -1.98
N GLU A 108 8.04 -13.08 -1.98
CA GLU A 108 7.27 -13.70 -0.91
C GLU A 108 8.16 -13.89 0.33
N ILE A 109 7.78 -13.27 1.42
CA ILE A 109 8.49 -13.40 2.70
C ILE A 109 7.59 -14.17 3.67
N PRO A 110 8.06 -15.30 4.25
CA PRO A 110 7.29 -16.07 5.20
C PRO A 110 6.84 -15.26 6.41
N ASN A 111 5.68 -15.60 6.95
CA ASN A 111 5.09 -15.00 8.16
C ASN A 111 4.64 -13.55 8.06
N LEU A 112 4.58 -12.99 6.87
CA LEU A 112 3.94 -11.70 6.65
C LEU A 112 2.44 -11.87 6.37
N PRO A 113 1.61 -10.87 6.71
CA PRO A 113 0.22 -10.85 6.27
C PRO A 113 0.13 -10.83 4.75
N ARG A 114 -1.01 -11.26 4.20
CA ARG A 114 -1.23 -11.29 2.74
C ARG A 114 -1.05 -9.92 2.07
N PHE A 115 -1.47 -8.88 2.76
CA PHE A 115 -1.32 -7.52 2.27
C PHE A 115 -0.13 -6.86 2.96
N THR A 116 0.92 -6.60 2.20
CA THR A 116 2.15 -5.93 2.66
C THR A 116 2.41 -4.63 1.93
N GLY A 117 1.50 -4.22 1.06
CA GLY A 117 1.59 -3.03 0.25
C GLY A 117 0.88 -3.22 -1.08
N GLY A 118 0.78 -2.17 -1.85
CA GLY A 118 0.11 -2.15 -3.14
C GLY A 118 -0.59 -0.83 -3.40
N LEU A 119 -1.61 -0.86 -4.24
CA LEU A 119 -2.50 0.27 -4.47
C LEU A 119 -3.71 0.16 -3.55
N VAL A 120 -4.03 1.23 -2.86
CA VAL A 120 -5.21 1.36 -2.02
C VAL A 120 -5.97 2.61 -2.41
N GLY A 121 -7.27 2.49 -2.58
CA GLY A 121 -8.10 3.61 -2.99
C GLY A 121 -9.55 3.21 -3.17
N TYR A 122 -10.26 3.99 -3.96
CA TYR A 122 -11.66 3.73 -4.26
C TYR A 122 -11.99 4.13 -5.70
N PHE A 123 -13.05 3.54 -6.22
CA PHE A 123 -13.68 3.96 -7.47
C PHE A 123 -14.97 4.69 -7.13
N GLY A 124 -15.16 5.87 -7.70
CA GLY A 124 -16.42 6.59 -7.62
C GLY A 124 -17.54 5.85 -8.34
N TYR A 125 -18.78 6.16 -8.02
CA TYR A 125 -19.96 5.54 -8.63
C TYR A 125 -20.24 6.05 -10.04
N GLU A 126 -19.74 7.22 -10.39
CA GLU A 126 -19.92 7.86 -11.69
C GLU A 126 -18.81 7.48 -12.68
#